data_bb6413342eeabf6fc2272b584ff29cd3
#
_entry.id   bb6413342eeabf6fc2272b584ff29cd3
#
_cell.length_a   1.000
_cell.length_b   1.000
_cell.length_c   1.000
_cell.angle_alpha   90.00
_cell.angle_beta   90.00
_cell.angle_gamma   90.00
#
_symmetry.space_group_name_H-M   'P 1'
#
loop_
_entity.id
_entity.type
_entity.pdbx_description
1 polymer ?
#
loop_
_entity_poly.entity_id
_entity_poly.type
_entity_poly.pdbx_seq_one_letter_code
_entity_poly.pdbx_strand_id
1 'polypeptide(L)'
;VTYLDPDDKGVISPEAVEAAIKDSTVLVSIMHINNELGTVNDISKIGDVTRDKGIFFHVDAAQSTGKVNIDLEKMSVDLMSFSAHKTYGPKGVGALYVRRKPRVRLEALIHGGGHERGMRSGTLATHQIVGMGEAFRLANKEMEEDHKKISKYHEKFLDKVKDIDHVYINGDLNNKVPNILNVSFNFVEGESL
;
A
#
# COMPACT_ATOMS: atom_id res chain seq x y z
N VAL A 1 10.17 18.92 2.36
CA VAL A 1 9.27 17.78 2.64
C VAL A 1 8.74 17.93 4.05
N THR A 2 7.44 17.65 4.26
CA THR A 2 6.83 17.50 5.57
C THR A 2 6.57 16.02 5.80
N TYR A 3 7.03 15.48 6.91
CA TYR A 3 6.74 14.11 7.33
C TYR A 3 5.57 14.14 8.30
N LEU A 4 4.66 13.17 8.19
CA LEU A 4 3.54 13.00 9.09
C LEU A 4 3.83 11.79 10.00
N ASP A 5 3.69 11.99 11.28
CA ASP A 5 3.72 10.91 12.24
C ASP A 5 2.33 10.24 12.28
N PRO A 6 2.26 8.91 12.27
CA PRO A 6 1.00 8.20 12.47
C PRO A 6 0.52 8.32 13.92
N ASP A 7 -0.74 7.99 14.14
CA ASP A 7 -1.28 7.80 15.48
C ASP A 7 -0.69 6.56 16.20
N ASP A 8 -1.08 6.31 17.43
CA ASP A 8 -0.63 5.18 18.25
C ASP A 8 -0.95 3.81 17.63
N LYS A 9 -1.83 3.77 16.64
CA LYS A 9 -2.21 2.57 15.90
C LYS A 9 -1.50 2.42 14.56
N GLY A 10 -0.66 3.40 14.21
CA GLY A 10 0.08 3.43 12.95
C GLY A 10 -0.75 3.88 11.75
N VAL A 11 -1.78 4.70 11.96
CA VAL A 11 -2.69 5.22 10.92
C VAL A 11 -2.45 6.72 10.71
N ILE A 12 -2.45 7.15 9.46
CA ILE A 12 -2.48 8.57 9.07
C ILE A 12 -3.93 8.96 8.76
N SER A 13 -4.48 9.88 9.53
CA SER A 13 -5.86 10.36 9.29
C SER A 13 -5.94 11.37 8.16
N PRO A 14 -7.09 11.49 7.46
CA PRO A 14 -7.35 12.55 6.50
C PRO A 14 -7.17 13.95 7.08
N GLU A 15 -7.56 14.16 8.34
CA GLU A 15 -7.45 15.43 9.06
C GLU A 15 -5.98 15.81 9.32
N ALA A 16 -5.13 14.82 9.64
CA ALA A 16 -3.69 15.04 9.79
C ALA A 16 -3.05 15.46 8.47
N VAL A 17 -3.45 14.84 7.36
CA VAL A 17 -3.01 15.24 6.01
C VAL A 17 -3.47 16.66 5.71
N GLU A 18 -4.75 16.97 5.93
CA GLU A 18 -5.32 18.29 5.67
C GLU A 18 -4.60 19.40 6.44
N ALA A 19 -4.35 19.18 7.72
CA ALA A 19 -3.65 20.14 8.59
C ALA A 19 -2.20 20.38 8.19
N ALA A 20 -1.55 19.42 7.53
CA ALA A 20 -0.15 19.53 7.09
C ALA A 20 0.03 20.18 5.72
N ILE A 21 -1.05 20.35 4.95
CA ILE A 21 -1.01 20.98 3.62
C ILE A 21 -0.68 22.47 3.75
N LYS A 22 0.24 22.93 2.92
CA LYS A 22 0.70 24.32 2.80
C LYS A 22 0.44 24.82 1.38
N ASP A 23 0.47 26.14 1.16
CA ASP A 23 0.33 26.75 -0.17
C ASP A 23 1.37 26.22 -1.18
N SER A 24 2.53 25.79 -0.69
CA SER A 24 3.60 25.22 -1.51
C SER A 24 3.50 23.69 -1.69
N THR A 25 2.48 23.04 -1.15
CA THR A 25 2.31 21.58 -1.28
C THR A 25 1.81 21.24 -2.68
N VAL A 26 2.54 20.40 -3.39
CA VAL A 26 2.19 19.95 -4.76
C VAL A 26 1.86 18.46 -4.83
N LEU A 27 2.30 17.69 -3.85
CA LEU A 27 2.12 16.24 -3.81
C LEU A 27 1.96 15.75 -2.36
N VAL A 28 0.99 14.90 -2.14
CA VAL A 28 0.85 14.07 -0.94
C VAL A 28 1.19 12.63 -1.33
N SER A 29 2.00 11.95 -0.53
CA SER A 29 2.36 10.54 -0.76
C SER A 29 2.15 9.75 0.52
N ILE A 30 1.24 8.78 0.49
CA ILE A 30 0.85 7.93 1.64
C ILE A 30 0.85 6.48 1.19
N MET A 31 1.33 5.57 2.05
CA MET A 31 1.13 4.15 1.80
C MET A 31 -0.30 3.73 2.16
N HIS A 32 -0.88 2.84 1.35
CA HIS A 32 -2.23 2.32 1.61
C HIS A 32 -2.23 1.37 2.81
N ILE A 33 -1.34 0.38 2.79
CA ILE A 33 -1.20 -0.63 3.87
C ILE A 33 0.23 -0.60 4.38
N ASN A 34 0.40 -0.44 5.68
CA ASN A 34 1.72 -0.49 6.30
C ASN A 34 2.28 -1.92 6.24
N ASN A 35 3.52 -2.05 5.79
CA ASN A 35 4.18 -3.35 5.57
C ASN A 35 4.58 -4.09 6.85
N GLU A 36 4.60 -3.41 8.00
CA GLU A 36 5.00 -3.98 9.29
C GLU A 36 3.80 -4.19 10.22
N LEU A 37 2.92 -3.20 10.33
CA LEU A 37 1.76 -3.25 11.19
C LEU A 37 0.53 -3.87 10.52
N GLY A 38 0.46 -3.78 9.18
CA GLY A 38 -0.71 -4.22 8.42
C GLY A 38 -1.88 -3.23 8.47
N THR A 39 -1.75 -2.10 9.14
CA THR A 39 -2.78 -1.06 9.25
C THR A 39 -3.09 -0.45 7.90
N VAL A 40 -4.37 -0.07 7.70
CA VAL A 40 -4.89 0.44 6.44
C VAL A 40 -5.22 1.92 6.58
N ASN A 41 -4.65 2.76 5.72
CA ASN A 41 -5.00 4.17 5.62
C ASN A 41 -6.22 4.38 4.72
N ASP A 42 -7.12 5.28 5.08
CA ASP A 42 -8.29 5.63 4.26
C ASP A 42 -7.88 6.52 3.08
N ILE A 43 -7.29 5.88 2.06
CA ILE A 43 -6.81 6.58 0.85
C ILE A 43 -7.94 7.22 0.05
N SER A 44 -9.20 6.78 0.22
CA SER A 44 -10.34 7.43 -0.44
C SER A 44 -10.58 8.81 0.15
N LYS A 45 -10.69 8.92 1.48
CA LYS A 45 -10.89 10.21 2.13
C LYS A 45 -9.67 11.13 2.00
N ILE A 46 -8.45 10.59 2.12
CA ILE A 46 -7.24 11.38 1.88
C ILE A 46 -7.22 11.90 0.44
N GLY A 47 -7.63 11.08 -0.53
CA GLY A 47 -7.75 11.46 -1.93
C GLY A 47 -8.75 12.59 -2.15
N ASP A 48 -9.87 12.57 -1.46
CA ASP A 48 -10.87 13.65 -1.54
C ASP A 48 -10.31 14.97 -1.01
N VAL A 49 -9.63 14.95 0.15
CA VAL A 49 -8.93 16.12 0.73
C VAL A 49 -7.92 16.71 -0.27
N THR A 50 -7.09 15.88 -0.87
CA THR A 50 -6.07 16.34 -1.83
C THR A 50 -6.69 16.87 -3.12
N ARG A 51 -7.77 16.24 -3.58
CA ARG A 51 -8.52 16.63 -4.78
C ARG A 51 -9.17 18.00 -4.62
N ASP A 52 -9.81 18.24 -3.48
CA ASP A 52 -10.48 19.51 -3.17
C ASP A 52 -9.49 20.67 -3.11
N LYS A 53 -8.24 20.39 -2.73
CA LYS A 53 -7.15 21.38 -2.68
C LYS A 53 -6.33 21.46 -3.97
N GLY A 54 -6.64 20.66 -5.00
CA GLY A 54 -5.93 20.64 -6.27
C GLY A 54 -4.49 20.10 -6.19
N ILE A 55 -4.21 19.24 -5.20
CA ILE A 55 -2.90 18.65 -4.93
C ILE A 55 -2.87 17.22 -5.48
N PHE A 56 -1.76 16.81 -6.10
CA PHE A 56 -1.60 15.43 -6.55
C PHE A 56 -1.50 14.46 -5.38
N PHE A 57 -2.13 13.29 -5.54
CA PHE A 57 -2.08 12.23 -4.55
C PHE A 57 -1.42 10.97 -5.12
N HIS A 58 -0.30 10.58 -4.51
CA HIS A 58 0.39 9.32 -4.74
C HIS A 58 0.11 8.35 -3.61
N VAL A 59 -0.18 7.10 -3.97
CA VAL A 59 -0.38 6.00 -3.03
C VAL A 59 0.66 4.91 -3.29
N ASP A 60 1.38 4.51 -2.25
CA ASP A 60 2.14 3.26 -2.28
C ASP A 60 1.20 2.10 -1.95
N ALA A 61 0.87 1.31 -2.97
CA ALA A 61 0.00 0.15 -2.87
C ALA A 61 0.74 -1.19 -2.96
N ALA A 62 2.05 -1.20 -2.69
CA ALA A 62 2.87 -2.41 -2.77
C ALA A 62 2.34 -3.56 -1.88
N GLN A 63 1.66 -3.24 -0.78
CA GLN A 63 1.05 -4.22 0.11
C GLN A 63 -0.44 -4.47 -0.15
N SER A 64 -1.07 -3.78 -1.10
CA SER A 64 -2.54 -3.73 -1.21
C SER A 64 -3.13 -4.73 -2.20
N THR A 65 -2.40 -5.03 -3.29
CA THR A 65 -2.91 -5.91 -4.37
C THR A 65 -3.22 -7.30 -3.84
N GLY A 66 -4.44 -7.78 -4.11
CA GLY A 66 -4.92 -9.08 -3.66
C GLY A 66 -5.25 -9.17 -2.16
N LYS A 67 -5.23 -8.04 -1.43
CA LYS A 67 -5.55 -7.98 0.01
C LYS A 67 -6.74 -7.08 0.31
N VAL A 68 -6.87 -6.00 -0.45
CA VAL A 68 -7.99 -5.05 -0.38
C VAL A 68 -8.48 -4.69 -1.78
N ASN A 69 -9.75 -4.31 -1.87
CA ASN A 69 -10.30 -3.85 -3.14
C ASN A 69 -9.75 -2.47 -3.51
N ILE A 70 -9.27 -2.32 -4.75
CA ILE A 70 -8.78 -1.06 -5.32
C ILE A 70 -9.62 -0.74 -6.55
N ASP A 71 -10.41 0.31 -6.48
CA ASP A 71 -11.22 0.83 -7.59
C ASP A 71 -10.78 2.27 -7.92
N LEU A 72 -9.86 2.39 -8.87
CA LEU A 72 -9.28 3.68 -9.27
C LEU A 72 -10.26 4.60 -10.03
N GLU A 73 -11.43 4.09 -10.43
CA GLU A 73 -12.48 4.94 -10.99
C GLU A 73 -13.23 5.71 -9.90
N LYS A 74 -13.33 5.11 -8.69
CA LYS A 74 -14.02 5.71 -7.54
C LYS A 74 -13.09 6.45 -6.60
N MET A 75 -11.81 6.08 -6.55
CA MET A 75 -10.83 6.69 -5.65
C MET A 75 -10.18 7.91 -6.29
N SER A 76 -10.03 9.01 -5.56
CA SER A 76 -9.37 10.24 -5.98
C SER A 76 -7.84 10.15 -5.92
N VAL A 77 -7.25 9.08 -6.50
CA VAL A 77 -5.80 8.83 -6.54
C VAL A 77 -5.24 9.20 -7.90
N ASP A 78 -4.14 9.94 -7.94
CA ASP A 78 -3.50 10.40 -9.19
C ASP A 78 -2.36 9.48 -9.65
N LEU A 79 -1.62 8.93 -8.69
CA LEU A 79 -0.49 8.03 -8.89
C LEU A 79 -0.60 6.86 -7.92
N MET A 80 -0.32 5.63 -8.38
CA MET A 80 -0.30 4.48 -7.48
C MET A 80 0.79 3.50 -7.86
N SER A 81 1.67 3.18 -6.90
CA SER A 81 2.78 2.24 -7.09
C SER A 81 2.38 0.82 -6.71
N PHE A 82 2.80 -0.15 -7.51
CA PHE A 82 2.56 -1.57 -7.31
C PHE A 82 3.86 -2.37 -7.40
N SER A 83 3.95 -3.45 -6.64
CA SER A 83 5.08 -4.39 -6.66
C SER A 83 4.59 -5.81 -6.96
N ALA A 84 5.19 -6.47 -7.96
CA ALA A 84 4.77 -7.81 -8.35
C ALA A 84 5.10 -8.87 -7.29
N HIS A 85 6.31 -8.83 -6.73
CA HIS A 85 6.78 -9.86 -5.79
C HIS A 85 6.06 -9.88 -4.44
N LYS A 86 5.31 -8.83 -4.11
CA LYS A 86 4.45 -8.76 -2.92
C LYS A 86 3.10 -9.46 -3.13
N THR A 87 2.82 -9.88 -4.36
CA THR A 87 1.59 -10.56 -4.80
C THR A 87 1.94 -11.85 -5.56
N TYR A 88 3.00 -12.55 -5.12
CA TYR A 88 3.50 -13.79 -5.69
C TYR A 88 3.93 -13.73 -7.18
N GLY A 89 4.09 -12.53 -7.70
CA GLY A 89 4.62 -12.27 -9.03
C GLY A 89 6.16 -12.24 -9.07
N PRO A 90 6.75 -12.01 -10.25
CA PRO A 90 8.20 -11.98 -10.42
C PRO A 90 8.86 -10.83 -9.63
N LYS A 91 10.08 -11.07 -9.14
CA LYS A 91 10.94 -10.00 -8.59
C LYS A 91 11.47 -9.12 -9.73
N GLY A 92 11.77 -7.86 -9.42
CA GLY A 92 12.39 -6.92 -10.36
C GLY A 92 11.41 -6.19 -11.27
N VAL A 93 10.10 -6.39 -11.12
CA VAL A 93 9.06 -5.67 -11.87
C VAL A 93 8.02 -5.08 -10.93
N GLY A 94 7.54 -3.90 -11.27
CA GLY A 94 6.44 -3.17 -10.65
C GLY A 94 5.72 -2.34 -11.68
N ALA A 95 4.67 -1.65 -11.26
CA ALA A 95 3.90 -0.76 -12.11
C ALA A 95 3.61 0.56 -11.39
N LEU A 96 3.48 1.62 -12.17
CA LEU A 96 2.96 2.90 -11.72
C LEU A 96 1.68 3.21 -12.49
N TYR A 97 0.56 3.29 -11.78
CA TYR A 97 -0.64 3.90 -12.33
C TYR A 97 -0.47 5.41 -12.40
N VAL A 98 -0.82 5.99 -13.54
CA VAL A 98 -0.80 7.45 -13.77
C VAL A 98 -2.18 7.84 -14.30
N ARG A 99 -2.90 8.66 -13.55
CA ARG A 99 -4.27 9.10 -13.91
C ARG A 99 -4.26 9.94 -15.18
N ARG A 100 -5.23 9.65 -16.04
CA ARG A 100 -5.40 10.37 -17.32
C ARG A 100 -6.39 11.53 -17.25
N LYS A 101 -7.37 11.47 -16.34
CA LYS A 101 -8.42 12.48 -16.16
C LYS A 101 -8.72 12.66 -14.67
N PRO A 102 -8.41 13.79 -14.03
CA PRO A 102 -7.58 14.88 -14.59
C PRO A 102 -6.18 14.37 -14.97
N ARG A 103 -5.56 15.02 -15.96
CA ARG A 103 -4.29 14.54 -16.52
C ARG A 103 -3.12 14.82 -15.61
N VAL A 104 -2.46 13.77 -15.14
CA VAL A 104 -1.14 13.86 -14.52
C VAL A 104 -0.06 13.81 -15.60
N ARG A 105 0.93 14.69 -15.50
CA ARG A 105 2.11 14.70 -16.38
C ARG A 105 3.34 14.40 -15.54
N LEU A 106 4.10 13.40 -15.99
CA LEU A 106 5.37 13.04 -15.39
C LEU A 106 6.50 13.35 -16.38
N GLU A 107 7.59 13.87 -15.88
CA GLU A 107 8.83 13.97 -16.61
C GLU A 107 9.59 12.64 -16.51
N ALA A 108 10.11 12.16 -17.65
CA ALA A 108 10.87 10.93 -17.69
C ALA A 108 12.23 11.11 -17.00
N LEU A 109 12.60 10.21 -16.11
CA LEU A 109 13.94 10.15 -15.50
C LEU A 109 14.89 9.26 -16.33
N ILE A 110 14.35 8.33 -17.12
CA ILE A 110 15.12 7.42 -17.99
C ILE A 110 14.69 7.68 -19.42
N HIS A 111 15.60 8.25 -20.20
CA HIS A 111 15.40 8.64 -21.59
C HIS A 111 15.89 7.55 -22.55
N GLY A 112 15.42 7.57 -23.81
CA GLY A 112 15.83 6.62 -24.87
C GLY A 112 14.72 6.34 -25.88
N GLY A 113 14.41 5.08 -26.11
CA GLY A 113 13.52 4.61 -27.17
C GLY A 113 12.01 4.88 -27.01
N GLY A 114 11.59 5.70 -26.04
CA GLY A 114 10.20 6.14 -25.91
C GLY A 114 9.23 5.08 -25.38
N HIS A 115 9.71 4.02 -24.75
CA HIS A 115 8.89 2.99 -24.15
C HIS A 115 8.01 3.59 -23.03
N GLU A 116 6.96 2.85 -22.65
CA GLU A 116 5.98 3.30 -21.64
C GLU A 116 5.44 4.72 -21.93
N ARG A 117 5.12 4.99 -23.22
CA ARG A 117 4.63 6.29 -23.69
C ARG A 117 5.59 7.47 -23.43
N GLY A 118 6.88 7.18 -23.44
CA GLY A 118 7.94 8.15 -23.18
C GLY A 118 8.20 8.40 -21.69
N MET A 119 7.46 7.80 -20.77
CA MET A 119 7.66 8.03 -19.33
C MET A 119 8.83 7.23 -18.74
N ARG A 120 9.16 6.08 -19.33
CA ARG A 120 10.28 5.24 -18.90
C ARG A 120 10.82 4.44 -20.07
N SER A 121 11.96 4.83 -20.60
CA SER A 121 12.61 4.14 -21.70
C SER A 121 13.39 2.91 -21.24
N GLY A 122 13.60 1.96 -22.16
CA GLY A 122 14.31 0.71 -21.97
C GLY A 122 13.47 -0.47 -22.44
N THR A 123 14.11 -1.47 -23.04
CA THR A 123 13.43 -2.69 -23.52
C THR A 123 12.62 -3.33 -22.38
N LEU A 124 11.37 -3.62 -22.65
CA LEU A 124 10.44 -4.16 -21.66
C LEU A 124 10.82 -5.60 -21.30
N ALA A 125 10.81 -5.91 -20.00
CA ALA A 125 10.95 -7.26 -19.47
C ALA A 125 9.61 -8.02 -19.62
N THR A 126 9.26 -8.39 -20.86
CA THR A 126 7.92 -8.89 -21.23
C THR A 126 7.50 -10.11 -20.42
N HIS A 127 8.40 -11.05 -20.15
CA HIS A 127 8.15 -12.22 -19.33
C HIS A 127 7.76 -11.85 -17.87
N GLN A 128 8.42 -10.86 -17.29
CA GLN A 128 8.09 -10.37 -15.94
C GLN A 128 6.76 -9.62 -15.94
N ILE A 129 6.48 -8.83 -16.97
CA ILE A 129 5.21 -8.08 -17.09
C ILE A 129 4.04 -9.04 -17.21
N VAL A 130 4.16 -10.08 -18.03
CA VAL A 130 3.14 -11.13 -18.19
C VAL A 130 2.93 -11.86 -16.85
N GLY A 131 4.02 -12.24 -16.17
CA GLY A 131 3.97 -12.88 -14.86
C GLY A 131 3.32 -12.00 -13.79
N MET A 132 3.58 -10.69 -13.79
CA MET A 132 2.91 -9.73 -12.90
C MET A 132 1.41 -9.65 -13.20
N GLY A 133 1.04 -9.57 -14.49
CA GLY A 133 -0.37 -9.51 -14.90
C GLY A 133 -1.14 -10.75 -14.44
N GLU A 134 -0.57 -11.95 -14.60
CA GLU A 134 -1.20 -13.19 -14.15
C GLU A 134 -1.28 -13.28 -12.63
N ALA A 135 -0.23 -12.88 -11.90
CA ALA A 135 -0.24 -12.83 -10.43
C ALA A 135 -1.36 -11.92 -9.91
N PHE A 136 -1.54 -10.74 -10.51
CA PHE A 136 -2.59 -9.80 -10.13
C PHE A 136 -4.00 -10.33 -10.47
N ARG A 137 -4.13 -11.01 -11.61
CA ARG A 137 -5.40 -11.64 -12.00
C ARG A 137 -5.82 -12.72 -11.00
N LEU A 138 -4.89 -13.59 -10.61
CA LEU A 138 -5.13 -14.64 -9.62
C LEU A 138 -5.44 -14.04 -8.24
N ALA A 139 -4.62 -13.09 -7.78
CA ALA A 139 -4.81 -12.43 -6.49
C ALA A 139 -6.19 -11.75 -6.38
N ASN A 140 -6.66 -11.10 -7.45
CA ASN A 140 -8.00 -10.52 -7.47
C ASN A 140 -9.11 -11.59 -7.44
N LYS A 141 -8.91 -12.70 -8.15
CA LYS A 141 -9.89 -13.81 -8.20
C LYS A 141 -10.02 -14.53 -6.85
N GLU A 142 -8.91 -14.70 -6.14
CA GLU A 142 -8.82 -15.53 -4.93
C GLU A 142 -8.88 -14.69 -3.64
N MET A 143 -8.93 -13.36 -3.75
CA MET A 143 -8.82 -12.41 -2.64
C MET A 143 -9.76 -12.71 -1.47
N GLU A 144 -11.03 -13.02 -1.74
CA GLU A 144 -12.02 -13.28 -0.69
C GLU A 144 -11.76 -14.60 0.05
N GLU A 145 -11.37 -15.64 -0.69
CA GLU A 145 -11.06 -16.94 -0.12
C GLU A 145 -9.79 -16.88 0.72
N ASP A 146 -8.75 -16.26 0.17
CA ASP A 146 -7.49 -16.02 0.87
C ASP A 146 -7.69 -15.18 2.13
N HIS A 147 -8.47 -14.11 2.05
CA HIS A 147 -8.79 -13.29 3.21
C HIS A 147 -9.45 -14.11 4.32
N LYS A 148 -10.46 -14.91 4.00
CA LYS A 148 -11.14 -15.78 4.97
C LYS A 148 -10.21 -16.81 5.60
N LYS A 149 -9.34 -17.42 4.79
CA LYS A 149 -8.38 -18.43 5.26
C LYS A 149 -7.32 -17.82 6.16
N ILE A 150 -6.74 -16.69 5.75
CA ILE A 150 -5.69 -16.01 6.50
C ILE A 150 -6.24 -15.42 7.80
N SER A 151 -7.46 -14.86 7.79
CA SER A 151 -8.12 -14.37 9.01
C SER A 151 -8.26 -15.46 10.08
N LYS A 152 -8.61 -16.68 9.70
CA LYS A 152 -8.67 -17.81 10.64
C LYS A 152 -7.30 -18.14 11.26
N TYR A 153 -6.22 -18.03 10.49
CA TYR A 153 -4.88 -18.24 11.04
C TYR A 153 -4.46 -17.09 11.97
N HIS A 154 -4.80 -15.86 11.59
CA HIS A 154 -4.58 -14.68 12.41
C HIS A 154 -5.28 -14.80 13.77
N GLU A 155 -6.58 -15.09 13.77
CA GLU A 155 -7.38 -15.30 14.98
C GLU A 155 -6.81 -16.41 15.85
N LYS A 156 -6.45 -17.55 15.23
CA LYS A 156 -5.84 -18.68 15.94
C LYS A 156 -4.52 -18.33 16.60
N PHE A 157 -3.72 -17.47 15.95
CA PHE A 157 -2.47 -17.00 16.54
C PHE A 157 -2.74 -16.07 17.73
N LEU A 158 -3.62 -15.08 17.56
CA LEU A 158 -4.01 -14.16 18.63
C LEU A 158 -4.54 -14.92 19.86
N ASP A 159 -5.39 -15.91 19.64
CA ASP A 159 -5.91 -16.75 20.71
C ASP A 159 -4.82 -17.50 21.48
N LYS A 160 -3.73 -17.87 20.81
CA LYS A 160 -2.61 -18.57 21.43
C LYS A 160 -1.70 -17.66 22.25
N VAL A 161 -1.61 -16.39 21.91
CA VAL A 161 -0.69 -15.44 22.56
C VAL A 161 -1.35 -14.50 23.55
N LYS A 162 -2.69 -14.39 23.55
CA LYS A 162 -3.44 -13.43 24.38
C LYS A 162 -3.23 -13.59 25.89
N ASP A 163 -2.95 -14.82 26.35
CA ASP A 163 -2.79 -15.15 27.76
C ASP A 163 -1.30 -15.25 28.16
N ILE A 164 -0.38 -14.89 27.27
CA ILE A 164 1.07 -14.86 27.56
C ILE A 164 1.41 -13.47 28.11
N ASP A 165 1.99 -13.45 29.30
CA ASP A 165 2.44 -12.21 29.92
C ASP A 165 3.48 -11.48 29.06
N HIS A 166 3.40 -10.15 29.05
CA HIS A 166 4.36 -9.30 28.33
C HIS A 166 4.39 -9.45 26.81
N VAL A 167 3.32 -9.99 26.23
CA VAL A 167 3.10 -10.00 24.78
C VAL A 167 2.17 -8.86 24.39
N TYR A 168 2.57 -8.08 23.40
CA TYR A 168 1.81 -6.92 22.91
C TYR A 168 1.61 -7.03 21.40
N ILE A 169 0.41 -6.75 20.94
CA ILE A 169 0.10 -6.66 19.51
C ILE A 169 0.23 -5.20 19.07
N ASN A 170 1.06 -4.94 18.08
CA ASN A 170 1.29 -3.61 17.56
C ASN A 170 0.37 -3.28 16.38
N GLY A 171 -0.07 -2.03 16.30
CA GLY A 171 -0.98 -1.53 15.28
C GLY A 171 -2.46 -1.65 15.64
N ASP A 172 -3.35 -1.36 14.68
CA ASP A 172 -4.79 -1.44 14.88
C ASP A 172 -5.32 -2.84 14.54
N LEU A 173 -5.88 -3.54 15.53
CA LEU A 173 -6.48 -4.87 15.30
C LEU A 173 -7.79 -4.83 14.50
N ASN A 174 -8.48 -3.67 14.49
CA ASN A 174 -9.78 -3.52 13.83
C ASN A 174 -9.67 -3.00 12.40
N ASN A 175 -8.57 -2.28 12.07
CA ASN A 175 -8.36 -1.66 10.78
C ASN A 175 -7.03 -2.09 10.18
N LYS A 176 -6.93 -3.37 9.83
CA LYS A 176 -5.72 -3.97 9.25
C LYS A 176 -6.03 -5.12 8.31
N VAL A 177 -5.04 -5.48 7.51
CA VAL A 177 -5.10 -6.72 6.72
C VAL A 177 -4.67 -7.92 7.58
N PRO A 178 -5.29 -9.09 7.43
CA PRO A 178 -5.03 -10.24 8.31
C PRO A 178 -3.69 -10.93 8.05
N ASN A 179 -3.05 -10.68 6.92
CA ASN A 179 -1.80 -11.35 6.52
C ASN A 179 -0.53 -10.71 7.12
N ILE A 180 -0.67 -9.62 7.86
CA ILE A 180 0.44 -8.95 8.55
C ILE A 180 0.09 -8.88 10.04
N LEU A 181 0.98 -9.37 10.87
CA LEU A 181 0.86 -9.31 12.32
C LEU A 181 2.20 -8.91 12.92
N ASN A 182 2.17 -7.86 13.74
CA ASN A 182 3.34 -7.36 14.44
C ASN A 182 3.13 -7.60 15.94
N VAL A 183 4.06 -8.32 16.55
CA VAL A 183 3.98 -8.75 17.95
C VAL A 183 5.28 -8.45 18.67
N SER A 184 5.19 -7.81 19.82
CA SER A 184 6.33 -7.60 20.72
C SER A 184 6.28 -8.59 21.87
N PHE A 185 7.39 -9.29 22.09
CA PHE A 185 7.61 -10.15 23.24
C PHE A 185 8.67 -9.46 24.13
N ASN A 186 8.24 -8.90 25.25
CA ASN A 186 9.18 -8.26 26.16
C ASN A 186 9.94 -9.30 26.97
N PHE A 187 11.15 -8.93 27.41
CA PHE A 187 12.05 -9.78 28.20
C PHE A 187 12.55 -11.06 27.52
N VAL A 188 12.41 -11.12 26.20
CA VAL A 188 12.95 -12.20 25.36
C VAL A 188 13.93 -11.59 24.36
N GLU A 189 15.08 -12.22 24.20
CA GLU A 189 16.06 -11.82 23.19
C GLU A 189 15.55 -12.20 21.80
N GLY A 190 15.55 -11.24 20.86
CA GLY A 190 14.94 -11.42 19.53
C GLY A 190 15.55 -12.54 18.69
N GLU A 191 16.82 -12.88 18.92
CA GLU A 191 17.49 -14.02 18.25
C GLU A 191 17.02 -15.39 18.79
N SER A 192 16.30 -15.39 19.93
CA SER A 192 15.78 -16.62 20.57
C SER A 192 14.35 -16.93 20.17
N LEU A 193 13.68 -16.03 19.40
CA LEU A 193 12.33 -16.16 18.87
C LEU A 193 12.35 -16.63 17.41
#